data_58219e097c7e18d1fd29320a1d66053a
#
_entry.id   58219e097c7e18d1fd29320a1d66053a
#
_cell.length_a   1.000
_cell.length_b   1.000
_cell.length_c   1.000
_cell.angle_alpha   90.00
_cell.angle_beta   90.00
_cell.angle_gamma   90.00
#
_symmetry.space_group_name_H-M   'P 1'
#
loop_
_entity.id
_entity.type
_entity.pdbx_description
1 polymer ?
#
loop_
_entity_poly.entity_id
_entity_poly.type
_entity_poly.pdbx_seq_one_letter_code
_entity_poly.pdbx_strand_id
1 'polypeptide(L)'
;DLIILHDKLQEYRYVDEIPDVKYGCYIRWIRLKNPDEIKLTNGGVVIDVSVMKDDIYLTCKNNRNRMFKLKMSENIIFQKLTEQEKILLSVLDYVNDK
;
A
#
# COMPACT_ATOMS: atom_id res chain seq x y z
N ASP A 1 -9.18 -8.46 -12.95
CA ASP A 1 -8.36 -8.36 -14.12
C ASP A 1 -7.04 -7.64 -13.82
N LEU A 2 -5.93 -8.20 -14.27
CA LEU A 2 -4.58 -7.69 -13.98
C LEU A 2 -4.34 -6.31 -14.61
N ILE A 3 -4.91 -6.04 -15.77
CA ILE A 3 -4.78 -4.75 -16.44
C ILE A 3 -5.44 -3.65 -15.62
N ILE A 4 -6.63 -3.92 -15.09
CA ILE A 4 -7.35 -2.97 -14.24
C ILE A 4 -6.58 -2.72 -12.95
N LEU A 5 -6.00 -3.76 -12.34
CA LEU A 5 -5.18 -3.63 -11.14
C LEU A 5 -3.94 -2.78 -11.41
N HIS A 6 -3.26 -3.03 -12.52
CA HIS A 6 -2.08 -2.28 -12.92
C HIS A 6 -2.41 -0.79 -13.06
N ASP A 7 -3.52 -0.46 -13.72
CA ASP A 7 -3.95 0.93 -13.90
C ASP A 7 -4.28 1.60 -12.57
N LYS A 8 -4.96 0.89 -11.67
CA LYS A 8 -5.32 1.42 -10.36
C LYS A 8 -4.10 1.63 -9.45
N LEU A 9 -3.00 0.91 -9.68
CA LEU A 9 -1.81 0.94 -8.83
C LEU A 9 -0.65 1.71 -9.44
N GLN A 10 -0.84 2.42 -10.55
CA GLN A 10 0.24 3.19 -11.20
C GLN A 10 0.88 4.22 -10.27
N GLU A 11 0.11 4.80 -9.36
CA GLU A 11 0.62 5.80 -8.41
C GLU A 11 0.94 5.19 -7.05
N TYR A 12 1.07 3.86 -6.98
CA TYR A 12 1.34 3.13 -5.75
C TYR A 12 2.62 2.32 -5.88
N ARG A 13 3.24 2.02 -4.74
CA ARG A 13 4.37 1.09 -4.67
C ARG A 13 4.04 -0.04 -3.71
N TYR A 14 4.58 -1.22 -3.99
CA TYR A 14 4.45 -2.37 -3.11
C TYR A 14 5.26 -2.14 -1.84
N VAL A 15 4.70 -2.53 -0.70
CA VAL A 15 5.34 -2.38 0.62
C VAL A 15 5.46 -3.77 1.25
N ASP A 16 6.69 -4.21 1.49
CA ASP A 16 6.96 -5.50 2.13
C ASP A 16 7.72 -5.36 3.46
N GLU A 17 8.17 -4.17 3.82
CA GLU A 17 8.94 -3.92 5.03
C GLU A 17 8.40 -2.73 5.83
N ILE A 18 8.53 -2.80 7.18
CA ILE A 18 8.06 -1.75 8.08
C ILE A 18 8.63 -0.36 7.74
N PRO A 19 9.96 -0.22 7.48
CA PRO A 19 10.52 1.11 7.24
C PRO A 19 9.92 1.83 6.04
N ASP A 20 9.28 1.08 5.15
CA ASP A 20 8.66 1.64 3.95
C ASP A 20 7.26 2.18 4.21
N VAL A 21 6.63 1.79 5.33
CA VAL A 21 5.28 2.25 5.69
C VAL A 21 5.39 3.59 6.41
N LYS A 22 4.68 4.59 5.92
CA LYS A 22 4.70 5.95 6.48
C LYS A 22 3.35 6.31 7.08
N TYR A 23 3.38 6.91 8.28
CA TYR A 23 2.19 7.46 8.91
C TYR A 23 1.59 8.57 8.04
N GLY A 24 0.28 8.61 7.95
CA GLY A 24 -0.43 9.61 7.17
C GLY A 24 -0.50 9.33 5.68
N CYS A 25 0.19 8.29 5.19
CA CYS A 25 0.11 7.90 3.79
C CYS A 25 -1.13 7.04 3.53
N TYR A 26 -1.66 7.19 2.34
CA TYR A 26 -2.80 6.39 1.88
C TYR A 26 -2.28 5.05 1.37
N ILE A 27 -2.92 3.96 1.82
CA ILE A 27 -2.61 2.61 1.36
C ILE A 27 -3.86 1.92 0.83
N ARG A 28 -3.63 0.97 -0.09
CA ARG A 28 -4.64 0.02 -0.54
C ARG A 28 -4.05 -1.38 -0.36
N TRP A 29 -4.91 -2.37 -0.19
CA TRP A 29 -4.42 -3.73 0.05
C TRP A 29 -5.29 -4.76 -0.61
N ILE A 30 -4.69 -5.94 -0.86
CA ILE A 30 -5.37 -7.13 -1.34
C ILE A 30 -5.23 -8.19 -0.25
N ARG A 31 -6.36 -8.74 0.19
CA ARG A 31 -6.36 -9.82 1.18
C ARG A 31 -5.96 -11.14 0.53
N LEU A 32 -5.05 -11.85 1.18
CA LEU A 32 -4.57 -13.15 0.68
C LEU A 32 -5.46 -14.33 1.11
N LYS A 33 -6.44 -14.09 1.95
CA LYS A 33 -7.29 -15.12 2.54
C LYS A 33 -8.10 -15.88 1.50
N ASN A 34 -8.43 -15.26 0.39
CA ASN A 34 -9.22 -15.86 -0.70
C ASN A 34 -8.45 -15.76 -2.01
N PRO A 35 -7.58 -16.76 -2.33
CA PRO A 35 -6.77 -16.66 -3.55
C PRO A 35 -7.59 -16.64 -4.84
N ASP A 36 -8.85 -17.10 -4.79
CA ASP A 36 -9.73 -17.07 -5.94
C ASP A 36 -10.39 -15.69 -6.16
N GLU A 37 -10.31 -14.81 -5.17
CA GLU A 37 -10.86 -13.46 -5.26
C GLU A 37 -9.77 -12.43 -4.99
N ILE A 38 -9.11 -11.99 -6.06
CA ILE A 38 -8.16 -10.88 -5.98
C ILE A 38 -8.95 -9.59 -6.02
N LYS A 39 -9.16 -8.98 -4.85
CA LYS A 39 -9.93 -7.75 -4.74
C LYS A 39 -9.12 -6.67 -4.05
N LEU A 40 -8.85 -5.60 -4.80
CA LEU A 40 -8.18 -4.42 -4.25
C LEU A 40 -9.20 -3.61 -3.45
N THR A 41 -8.87 -3.31 -2.19
CA THR A 41 -9.74 -2.49 -1.33
C THR A 41 -9.70 -1.03 -1.74
N ASN A 42 -10.67 -0.26 -1.24
CA ASN A 42 -10.67 1.20 -1.44
C ASN A 42 -9.58 1.90 -0.63
N GLY A 43 -9.09 1.24 0.42
CA GLY A 43 -7.95 1.72 1.17
C GLY A 43 -8.28 2.63 2.34
N GLY A 44 -7.22 3.21 2.89
CA GLY A 44 -7.30 4.12 4.02
C GLY A 44 -5.96 4.75 4.33
N VAL A 45 -5.95 5.68 5.29
CA VAL A 45 -4.76 6.37 5.75
C VAL A 45 -4.16 5.61 6.93
N VAL A 46 -2.84 5.39 6.91
CA VAL A 46 -2.14 4.73 8.00
C VAL A 46 -2.07 5.66 9.20
N ILE A 47 -2.65 5.24 10.33
CA ILE A 47 -2.65 6.02 11.57
C ILE A 47 -1.81 5.37 12.66
N ASP A 48 -1.48 4.08 12.56
CA ASP A 48 -0.65 3.41 13.54
C ASP A 48 0.04 2.18 12.93
N VAL A 49 1.23 1.87 13.43
CA VAL A 49 2.00 0.67 13.09
C VAL A 49 2.40 0.00 14.38
N SER A 50 2.00 -1.25 14.58
CA SER A 50 2.32 -2.03 15.78
C SER A 50 3.14 -3.26 15.41
N VAL A 51 4.27 -3.43 16.09
CA VAL A 51 5.11 -4.62 15.93
C VAL A 51 4.82 -5.58 17.07
N MET A 52 4.29 -6.74 16.70
CA MET A 52 3.96 -7.81 17.67
C MET A 52 4.90 -8.99 17.45
N LYS A 53 4.89 -9.95 18.39
CA LYS A 53 5.78 -11.11 18.32
C LYS A 53 5.61 -11.92 17.04
N ASP A 54 4.40 -12.02 16.55
CA ASP A 54 4.05 -12.87 15.42
C ASP A 54 3.99 -12.11 14.10
N ASP A 55 3.77 -10.79 14.13
CA ASP A 55 3.60 -10.03 12.91
C ASP A 55 3.57 -8.52 13.15
N ILE A 56 3.40 -7.80 12.07
CA ILE A 56 3.23 -6.35 12.06
C ILE A 56 1.79 -6.04 11.72
N TYR A 57 1.20 -5.14 12.49
CA TYR A 57 -0.19 -4.71 12.29
C TYR A 57 -0.22 -3.24 11.92
N LEU A 58 -0.95 -2.94 10.86
CA LEU A 58 -1.21 -1.56 10.43
C LEU A 58 -2.65 -1.21 10.79
N THR A 59 -2.84 -0.06 11.42
CA THR A 59 -4.17 0.49 11.65
C THR A 59 -4.43 1.59 10.64
N CYS A 60 -5.52 1.47 9.90
CA CYS A 60 -5.89 2.40 8.84
C CYS A 60 -7.28 2.95 9.07
N LYS A 61 -7.49 4.19 8.66
CA LYS A 61 -8.78 4.86 8.74
C LYS A 61 -9.26 5.22 7.35
N ASN A 62 -10.48 4.78 6.98
CA ASN A 62 -11.04 5.09 5.68
C ASN A 62 -11.77 6.45 5.69
N ASN A 63 -12.30 6.86 4.55
CA ASN A 63 -13.01 8.12 4.40
C ASN A 63 -14.35 8.18 5.16
N ARG A 64 -14.83 7.04 5.65
CA ARG A 64 -16.05 6.96 6.50
C ARG A 64 -15.72 6.92 7.98
N ASN A 65 -14.48 7.25 8.35
CA ASN A 65 -13.98 7.20 9.73
C ASN A 65 -13.99 5.81 10.36
N ARG A 66 -14.03 4.76 9.56
CA ARG A 66 -13.90 3.40 10.06
C ARG A 66 -12.43 3.02 10.16
N MET A 67 -12.08 2.37 11.26
CA MET A 67 -10.72 1.89 11.49
C MET A 67 -10.62 0.41 11.11
N PHE A 68 -9.53 0.06 10.43
CA PHE A 68 -9.22 -1.30 10.05
C PHE A 68 -7.83 -1.66 10.56
N LYS A 69 -7.69 -2.86 11.10
CA LYS A 69 -6.39 -3.38 11.50
C LYS A 69 -5.97 -4.47 10.53
N LEU A 70 -4.82 -4.30 9.93
CA LEU A 70 -4.30 -5.20 8.91
C LEU A 70 -3.07 -5.93 9.42
N LYS A 71 -3.02 -7.23 9.20
CA LYS A 71 -1.84 -8.04 9.46
C LYS A 71 -1.01 -8.09 8.18
N MET A 72 0.25 -7.66 8.27
CA MET A 72 1.09 -7.51 7.08
C MET A 72 1.27 -8.80 6.30
N SER A 73 1.42 -9.92 7.00
CA SER A 73 1.60 -11.23 6.37
C SER A 73 0.36 -11.76 5.64
N GLU A 74 -0.83 -11.23 5.95
CA GLU A 74 -2.09 -11.67 5.37
C GLU A 74 -2.59 -10.77 4.24
N ASN A 75 -1.81 -9.75 3.87
CA ASN A 75 -2.21 -8.76 2.88
C ASN A 75 -1.04 -8.36 2.00
N ILE A 76 -1.36 -8.07 0.74
CA ILE A 76 -0.41 -7.39 -0.14
C ILE A 76 -0.74 -5.91 -0.06
N ILE A 77 0.22 -5.09 0.39
CA ILE A 77 -0.01 -3.69 0.70
C ILE A 77 0.69 -2.80 -0.33
N PHE A 78 -0.05 -1.80 -0.81
CA PHE A 78 0.45 -0.81 -1.75
C PHE A 78 0.28 0.57 -1.13
N GLN A 79 1.35 1.36 -1.10
CA GLN A 79 1.35 2.71 -0.56
C GLN A 79 1.36 3.74 -1.67
N LYS A 80 0.50 4.74 -1.55
CA LYS A 80 0.44 5.82 -2.54
C LYS A 80 1.74 6.62 -2.54
N LEU A 81 2.27 6.87 -3.72
CA LEU A 81 3.49 7.65 -3.90
C LEU A 81 3.25 9.10 -3.50
N THR A 82 4.21 9.69 -2.79
CA THR A 82 4.20 11.13 -2.53
C THR A 82 4.62 11.89 -3.79
N GLU A 83 4.36 13.19 -3.83
CA GLU A 83 4.79 14.03 -4.94
C GLU A 83 6.31 13.99 -5.13
N GLN A 84 7.06 13.99 -4.03
CA GLN A 84 8.52 13.88 -4.07
C GLN A 84 8.96 12.54 -4.65
N GLU A 85 8.33 11.44 -4.26
CA GLU A 85 8.63 10.13 -4.80
C GLU A 85 8.33 10.05 -6.30
N LYS A 86 7.23 10.64 -6.75
CA LYS A 86 6.89 10.70 -8.18
C LYS A 86 7.93 11.47 -8.98
N ILE A 87 8.39 12.60 -8.46
CA ILE A 87 9.42 13.41 -9.12
C ILE A 87 10.71 12.62 -9.22
N LEU A 88 11.14 11.97 -8.13
CA LEU A 88 12.36 11.18 -8.11
C LEU A 88 12.30 10.03 -9.11
N LEU A 89 11.19 9.31 -9.18
CA LEU A 89 11.01 8.22 -10.14
C LEU A 89 11.06 8.72 -11.58
N SER A 90 10.46 9.88 -11.85
CA SER A 90 10.53 10.49 -13.19
C SER A 90 11.96 10.82 -13.60
N VAL A 91 12.76 11.35 -12.68
CA VAL A 91 14.17 11.65 -12.93
C VAL A 91 14.95 10.36 -13.21
N LEU A 92 14.72 9.31 -12.42
CA LEU A 92 15.38 8.03 -12.60
C LEU A 92 15.02 7.40 -13.94
N ASP A 93 13.77 7.45 -14.35
CA ASP A 93 13.31 6.93 -15.63
C ASP A 93 13.98 7.68 -16.80
N TYR A 94 14.08 9.00 -16.69
CA TYR A 94 14.75 9.83 -17.69
C TYR A 94 16.22 9.46 -17.84
N VAL A 95 16.91 9.24 -16.72
CA VAL A 95 18.33 8.86 -16.73
C VAL A 95 18.52 7.45 -17.32
N ASN A 96 17.63 6.53 -17.01
CA ASN A 96 17.70 5.16 -17.49
C ASN A 96 17.38 5.01 -18.98
N ASP A 97 16.58 5.93 -19.54
CA ASP A 97 16.21 5.92 -20.96
C ASP A 97 17.32 6.48 -21.86
N LYS A 98 18.38 6.97 -21.28
CA LYS A 98 19.57 7.42 -22.01
C LYS A 98 20.65 6.34 -21.98
#